data_e5ba5db3c2a2d2a2dafdcace3b412f39
#
_entry.id   e5ba5db3c2a2d2a2dafdcace3b412f39
#
_cell.length_a   1.000
_cell.length_b   1.000
_cell.length_c   1.000
_cell.angle_alpha   90.00
_cell.angle_beta   90.00
_cell.angle_gamma   90.00
#
_symmetry.space_group_name_H-M   'P 1'
#
loop_
_entity.id
_entity.type
_entity.pdbx_description
1 polymer ?
#
loop_
_entity_poly.entity_id
_entity_poly.type
_entity_poly.pdbx_seq_one_letter_code
_entity_poly.pdbx_strand_id
1 'polypeptide(L)'
;MKYLSKTFALALCITCSVSSMAQVISFSMEAEKISKNTPEGWNEVQLPKDLPTFTETNTFYITSYGASTESADNTKAIQDALNAANSAGGGMVVVPAGEWLSNTIQVGSKTVLHLCAGATLKWIAYGDRSITEGNNFIINKGTPTDVVIEGEGNTSIIDGQGAPWWEHYKDSGVKRGAMIRFGNGNRFLFRNFRIQNAPGANLTVGQSGRGTNTTVHDIEIKNPSSSAATPSHNTDGIPIWTQYVNIYNCNIDTGDDNVVTDSNAQYVHVWNCNFKAGHGASIGSYTEKLHHIIYENLTLDGTDSGFRLKSNNDRSGDVHDIIFRNCAMTNVASPISITCWYDLSYDKLNPATIAASPEAVKSTTPVYHNILIQNVTATGYNNKNSNDKNYNGIYIYGRPESHVYDVTFDNVQISHRNGVRLFFCEDIKFINGCTFTRTKDNVTVKATDPDLSPVMENSYEASYTWNSEPSGVNAIHADTASESTTYNLQGVRVDNPTKGIYIQKGKKIIIK
;
A
#
# COMPACT_ATOMS: atom_id res chain seq x y z
N MET A 1 -20.28 54.13 47.93
CA MET A 1 -18.97 53.93 47.25
C MET A 1 -18.94 52.49 46.69
N LYS A 2 -19.17 52.35 45.39
CA LYS A 2 -19.15 51.08 44.68
C LYS A 2 -17.95 51.13 43.74
N TYR A 3 -16.97 50.25 43.95
CA TYR A 3 -15.87 50.08 43.01
C TYR A 3 -16.27 49.00 41.99
N LEU A 4 -16.37 49.40 40.74
CA LEU A 4 -16.40 48.49 39.60
C LEU A 4 -14.96 48.10 39.28
N SER A 5 -14.64 46.81 39.40
CA SER A 5 -13.42 46.24 38.83
C SER A 5 -13.68 45.84 37.36
N LYS A 6 -13.06 46.57 36.46
CA LYS A 6 -13.00 46.15 35.03
C LYS A 6 -11.89 45.15 34.89
N THR A 7 -12.24 43.90 34.66
CA THR A 7 -11.30 42.85 34.25
C THR A 7 -10.99 43.05 32.77
N PHE A 8 -9.76 43.47 32.46
CA PHE A 8 -9.21 43.47 31.12
C PHE A 8 -8.82 42.03 30.79
N ALA A 9 -9.55 41.39 29.86
CA ALA A 9 -9.08 40.18 29.20
C ALA A 9 -7.97 40.55 28.22
N LEU A 10 -6.73 40.20 28.60
CA LEU A 10 -5.57 40.35 27.74
C LEU A 10 -5.63 39.19 26.72
N ALA A 11 -6.10 39.47 25.51
CA ALA A 11 -5.96 38.55 24.41
C ALA A 11 -4.47 38.42 24.08
N LEU A 12 -3.88 37.30 24.46
CA LEU A 12 -2.50 36.95 24.07
C LEU A 12 -2.53 36.55 22.59
N CYS A 13 -2.35 37.53 21.70
CA CYS A 13 -1.96 37.29 20.35
C CYS A 13 -0.55 36.64 20.40
N ILE A 14 -0.47 35.33 20.25
CA ILE A 14 0.77 34.67 19.93
C ILE A 14 1.06 35.04 18.47
N THR A 15 1.70 36.19 18.28
CA THR A 15 2.41 36.48 17.04
C THR A 15 3.55 35.45 16.98
N CYS A 16 3.41 34.48 16.10
CA CYS A 16 4.53 33.69 15.65
C CYS A 16 5.57 34.68 15.12
N SER A 17 6.53 35.06 15.97
CA SER A 17 7.67 35.87 15.55
C SER A 17 8.53 34.95 14.69
N VAL A 18 8.28 35.00 13.38
CA VAL A 18 9.19 34.46 12.39
C VAL A 18 10.47 35.28 12.52
N SER A 19 11.45 34.75 13.27
CA SER A 19 12.80 35.26 13.18
C SER A 19 13.24 35.08 11.73
N SER A 20 13.48 36.18 11.05
CA SER A 20 13.91 36.25 9.67
C SER A 20 15.32 35.65 9.49
N MET A 21 15.43 34.36 9.54
CA MET A 21 16.46 33.65 8.81
C MET A 21 15.77 33.07 7.58
N ALA A 22 16.22 33.50 6.40
CA ALA A 22 15.80 32.88 5.15
C ALA A 22 16.10 31.37 5.24
N GLN A 23 15.09 30.60 5.65
CA GLN A 23 15.21 29.17 5.79
C GLN A 23 15.07 28.61 4.40
N VAL A 24 16.20 28.29 3.77
CA VAL A 24 16.21 27.49 2.55
C VAL A 24 15.62 26.15 2.90
N ILE A 25 14.39 25.89 2.50
CA ILE A 25 13.77 24.58 2.63
C ILE A 25 14.36 23.73 1.51
N SER A 26 15.45 23.03 1.81
CA SER A 26 15.98 22.02 0.89
C SER A 26 15.35 20.69 1.23
N PHE A 27 14.63 20.10 0.29
CA PHE A 27 14.19 18.72 0.38
C PHE A 27 15.37 17.81 0.03
N SER A 28 16.33 17.67 0.96
CA SER A 28 17.27 16.57 0.86
C SER A 28 16.52 15.33 1.35
N MET A 29 15.97 14.59 0.43
CA MET A 29 15.60 13.22 0.72
C MET A 29 16.88 12.42 0.82
N GLU A 30 17.36 12.16 2.04
CA GLU A 30 18.26 11.05 2.24
C GLU A 30 17.49 9.83 1.72
N ALA A 31 18.04 9.18 0.69
CA ALA A 31 17.53 7.91 0.23
C ALA A 31 17.62 6.96 1.43
N GLU A 32 16.53 6.86 2.18
CA GLU A 32 16.40 5.80 3.18
C GLU A 32 16.64 4.51 2.41
N LYS A 33 17.64 3.78 2.85
CA LYS A 33 18.15 2.61 2.16
C LYS A 33 16.99 1.65 1.98
N ILE A 34 16.47 1.59 0.77
CA ILE A 34 15.65 0.46 0.32
C ILE A 34 16.35 -0.79 0.80
N SER A 35 15.64 -1.69 1.45
CA SER A 35 16.22 -2.88 2.03
C SER A 35 17.31 -3.45 1.11
N LYS A 36 18.51 -3.66 1.63
CA LYS A 36 19.65 -4.23 0.89
C LYS A 36 19.38 -5.63 0.32
N ASN A 37 18.23 -6.18 0.63
CA ASN A 37 17.75 -7.50 0.23
C ASN A 37 16.68 -7.43 -0.86
N THR A 38 16.65 -6.37 -1.66
CA THR A 38 15.88 -6.38 -2.91
C THR A 38 16.43 -7.51 -3.78
N PRO A 39 15.60 -8.39 -4.33
CA PRO A 39 16.04 -9.49 -5.17
C PRO A 39 16.90 -9.00 -6.34
N GLU A 40 17.88 -9.81 -6.75
CA GLU A 40 18.75 -9.49 -7.88
C GLU A 40 17.89 -9.24 -9.14
N GLY A 41 18.20 -8.18 -9.85
CA GLY A 41 17.48 -7.78 -11.06
C GLY A 41 16.34 -6.78 -10.83
N TRP A 42 15.97 -6.51 -9.58
CA TRP A 42 15.01 -5.46 -9.29
C TRP A 42 15.67 -4.08 -9.39
N ASN A 43 15.05 -3.16 -10.11
CA ASN A 43 15.47 -1.77 -10.11
C ASN A 43 15.07 -1.12 -8.78
N GLU A 44 16.00 -0.36 -8.20
CA GLU A 44 15.66 0.47 -7.04
C GLU A 44 14.58 1.47 -7.42
N VAL A 45 13.57 1.61 -6.55
CA VAL A 45 12.57 2.65 -6.71
C VAL A 45 13.26 3.99 -6.44
N GLN A 46 13.19 4.87 -7.43
CA GLN A 46 13.83 6.17 -7.32
C GLN A 46 12.95 7.13 -6.55
N LEU A 47 13.49 7.70 -5.48
CA LEU A 47 12.83 8.79 -4.77
C LEU A 47 12.82 10.06 -5.63
N PRO A 48 11.85 10.97 -5.42
CA PRO A 48 11.90 12.28 -6.03
C PRO A 48 13.22 12.96 -5.72
N LYS A 49 13.97 13.34 -6.77
CA LYS A 49 15.24 14.08 -6.66
C LYS A 49 15.04 15.45 -7.27
N ASP A 50 15.95 16.35 -6.95
CA ASP A 50 15.98 17.69 -7.53
C ASP A 50 14.67 18.48 -7.35
N LEU A 51 14.01 18.29 -6.20
CA LEU A 51 12.88 19.12 -5.82
C LEU A 51 13.35 20.57 -5.66
N PRO A 52 12.52 21.55 -6.05
CA PRO A 52 12.93 22.95 -5.98
C PRO A 52 13.25 23.36 -4.55
N THR A 53 14.26 24.23 -4.43
CA THR A 53 14.57 24.93 -3.17
C THR A 53 13.69 26.16 -3.08
N PHE A 54 12.97 26.32 -1.97
CA PHE A 54 12.08 27.46 -1.73
C PHE A 54 12.73 28.46 -0.78
N THR A 55 12.55 29.74 -1.09
CA THR A 55 12.95 30.86 -0.24
C THR A 55 11.70 31.60 0.23
N GLU A 56 11.83 32.51 1.20
CA GLU A 56 10.71 33.34 1.65
C GLU A 56 10.04 34.12 0.51
N THR A 57 10.81 34.54 -0.50
CA THR A 57 10.28 35.24 -1.66
C THR A 57 9.37 34.40 -2.53
N ASN A 58 9.45 33.08 -2.41
CA ASN A 58 8.61 32.12 -3.13
C ASN A 58 7.50 31.53 -2.23
N THR A 59 7.13 32.21 -1.16
CA THR A 59 6.10 31.76 -0.23
C THR A 59 4.81 32.55 -0.42
N PHE A 60 3.69 31.82 -0.50
CA PHE A 60 2.36 32.36 -0.81
C PHE A 60 1.37 31.92 0.29
N TYR A 61 1.00 32.83 1.18
CA TYR A 61 0.01 32.53 2.22
C TYR A 61 -1.40 32.63 1.64
N ILE A 62 -2.25 31.62 1.83
CA ILE A 62 -3.64 31.65 1.32
C ILE A 62 -4.42 32.87 1.83
N THR A 63 -4.11 33.34 3.03
CA THR A 63 -4.71 34.55 3.62
C THR A 63 -4.39 35.83 2.85
N SER A 64 -3.23 35.91 2.21
CA SER A 64 -2.86 37.02 1.33
C SER A 64 -3.70 37.08 0.04
N TYR A 65 -4.41 35.99 -0.28
CA TYR A 65 -5.31 35.86 -1.42
C TYR A 65 -6.79 35.91 -1.01
N GLY A 66 -7.07 36.26 0.26
CA GLY A 66 -8.41 36.45 0.74
C GLY A 66 -9.04 35.24 1.42
N ALA A 67 -8.27 34.18 1.71
CA ALA A 67 -8.77 33.07 2.51
C ALA A 67 -9.06 33.53 3.95
N SER A 68 -10.17 33.07 4.51
CA SER A 68 -10.61 33.35 5.88
C SER A 68 -11.23 32.10 6.50
N THR A 69 -10.97 31.87 7.78
CA THR A 69 -11.64 30.82 8.57
C THR A 69 -13.14 31.02 8.72
N GLU A 70 -13.62 32.24 8.54
CA GLU A 70 -15.05 32.60 8.56
C GLU A 70 -15.73 32.35 7.19
N SER A 71 -14.94 32.07 6.14
CA SER A 71 -15.49 31.85 4.80
C SER A 71 -16.05 30.43 4.65
N ALA A 72 -17.27 30.33 4.13
CA ALA A 72 -17.88 29.05 3.79
C ALA A 72 -17.20 28.36 2.59
N ASP A 73 -16.41 29.09 1.78
CA ASP A 73 -15.67 28.55 0.64
C ASP A 73 -14.41 29.39 0.38
N ASN A 74 -13.25 28.80 0.56
CA ASN A 74 -11.94 29.39 0.27
C ASN A 74 -11.32 28.87 -1.04
N THR A 75 -12.06 28.13 -1.86
CA THR A 75 -11.52 27.50 -3.07
C THR A 75 -10.79 28.46 -3.97
N LYS A 76 -11.41 29.62 -4.23
CA LYS A 76 -10.80 30.64 -5.09
C LYS A 76 -9.50 31.19 -4.51
N ALA A 77 -9.49 31.55 -3.23
CA ALA A 77 -8.31 32.10 -2.56
C ALA A 77 -7.14 31.12 -2.54
N ILE A 78 -7.41 29.85 -2.20
CA ILE A 78 -6.39 28.80 -2.20
C ILE A 78 -5.88 28.55 -3.63
N GLN A 79 -6.79 28.49 -4.61
CA GLN A 79 -6.40 28.28 -6.01
C GLN A 79 -5.60 29.46 -6.58
N ASP A 80 -5.91 30.69 -6.21
CA ASP A 80 -5.16 31.86 -6.63
C ASP A 80 -3.73 31.83 -6.05
N ALA A 81 -3.56 31.44 -4.80
CA ALA A 81 -2.23 31.24 -4.20
C ALA A 81 -1.43 30.13 -4.95
N LEU A 82 -2.06 29.00 -5.25
CA LEU A 82 -1.45 27.91 -6.04
C LEU A 82 -1.09 28.35 -7.47
N ASN A 83 -1.94 29.16 -8.09
CA ASN A 83 -1.68 29.72 -9.42
C ASN A 83 -0.52 30.73 -9.38
N ALA A 84 -0.44 31.55 -8.34
CA ALA A 84 0.67 32.48 -8.16
C ALA A 84 2.01 31.76 -7.99
N ALA A 85 2.06 30.70 -7.17
CA ALA A 85 3.24 29.85 -7.02
C ALA A 85 3.65 29.22 -8.36
N ASN A 86 2.69 28.66 -9.10
CA ASN A 86 2.97 28.07 -10.40
C ASN A 86 3.47 29.12 -11.43
N SER A 87 2.89 30.31 -11.43
CA SER A 87 3.29 31.43 -12.34
C SER A 87 4.68 31.97 -11.99
N ALA A 88 5.09 31.90 -10.74
CA ALA A 88 6.44 32.27 -10.30
C ALA A 88 7.52 31.23 -10.64
N GLY A 89 7.14 30.12 -11.30
CA GLY A 89 8.04 29.02 -11.63
C GLY A 89 8.22 28.01 -10.50
N GLY A 90 7.41 28.09 -9.45
CA GLY A 90 7.40 27.26 -8.26
C GLY A 90 7.30 28.07 -6.97
N GLY A 91 6.95 27.42 -5.88
CA GLY A 91 6.88 28.07 -4.57
C GLY A 91 6.10 27.24 -3.55
N MET A 92 6.13 27.74 -2.31
CA MET A 92 5.40 27.15 -1.19
C MET A 92 4.09 27.91 -0.97
N VAL A 93 2.97 27.20 -1.03
CA VAL A 93 1.65 27.71 -0.64
C VAL A 93 1.38 27.25 0.79
N VAL A 94 1.22 28.21 1.69
CA VAL A 94 1.06 27.97 3.13
C VAL A 94 -0.41 28.08 3.52
N VAL A 95 -0.89 27.02 4.18
CA VAL A 95 -2.19 26.94 4.86
C VAL A 95 -1.94 27.12 6.36
N PRO A 96 -2.21 28.28 6.96
CA PRO A 96 -1.98 28.51 8.39
C PRO A 96 -2.90 27.68 9.28
N ALA A 97 -2.62 27.65 10.59
CA ALA A 97 -3.52 27.06 11.59
C ALA A 97 -4.94 27.62 11.47
N GLY A 98 -5.94 26.75 11.60
CA GLY A 98 -7.38 27.08 11.45
C GLY A 98 -8.09 26.09 10.54
N GLU A 99 -9.39 26.26 10.39
CA GLU A 99 -10.23 25.45 9.51
C GLU A 99 -10.52 26.20 8.19
N TRP A 100 -10.21 25.54 7.08
CA TRP A 100 -10.30 26.14 5.75
C TRP A 100 -11.19 25.28 4.83
N LEU A 101 -12.45 25.69 4.70
CA LEU A 101 -13.39 25.01 3.80
C LEU A 101 -13.06 25.33 2.35
N SER A 102 -12.99 24.28 1.52
CA SER A 102 -12.67 24.41 0.10
C SER A 102 -13.32 23.29 -0.72
N ASN A 103 -13.57 23.58 -1.97
CA ASN A 103 -13.84 22.59 -3.01
C ASN A 103 -12.54 22.10 -3.66
N THR A 104 -12.66 21.47 -4.81
CA THR A 104 -11.50 20.95 -5.58
C THR A 104 -10.46 22.04 -5.85
N ILE A 105 -9.21 21.74 -5.53
CA ILE A 105 -8.04 22.56 -5.83
C ILE A 105 -7.03 21.78 -6.68
N GLN A 106 -6.27 22.51 -7.50
CA GLN A 106 -5.32 21.94 -8.46
C GLN A 106 -3.90 22.42 -8.16
N VAL A 107 -2.98 21.47 -7.95
CA VAL A 107 -1.57 21.77 -7.65
C VAL A 107 -0.72 21.60 -8.89
N GLY A 108 0.04 22.64 -9.26
CA GLY A 108 0.93 22.69 -10.42
C GLY A 108 2.36 22.24 -10.12
N SER A 109 3.21 22.29 -11.15
CA SER A 109 4.62 21.91 -11.03
C SER A 109 5.39 22.78 -10.04
N LYS A 110 6.44 22.18 -9.44
CA LYS A 110 7.36 22.84 -8.52
C LYS A 110 6.65 23.58 -7.38
N THR A 111 5.59 22.98 -6.87
CA THR A 111 4.75 23.59 -5.83
C THR A 111 4.76 22.72 -4.58
N VAL A 112 4.95 23.34 -3.43
CA VAL A 112 4.69 22.76 -2.12
C VAL A 112 3.37 23.30 -1.60
N LEU A 113 2.41 22.43 -1.29
CA LEU A 113 1.25 22.77 -0.47
C LEU A 113 1.59 22.37 0.96
N HIS A 114 1.83 23.36 1.81
CA HIS A 114 2.27 23.20 3.19
C HIS A 114 1.15 23.54 4.17
N LEU A 115 0.79 22.57 5.02
CA LEU A 115 -0.18 22.73 6.10
C LEU A 115 0.56 22.92 7.42
N CYS A 116 0.45 24.09 8.02
CA CYS A 116 1.01 24.35 9.35
C CYS A 116 0.37 23.43 10.41
N ALA A 117 1.05 23.25 11.55
CA ALA A 117 0.46 22.59 12.70
C ALA A 117 -0.86 23.28 13.10
N GLY A 118 -1.91 22.50 13.30
CA GLY A 118 -3.26 23.01 13.59
C GLY A 118 -4.05 23.50 12.37
N ALA A 119 -3.53 23.38 11.16
CA ALA A 119 -4.29 23.61 9.93
C ALA A 119 -5.19 22.43 9.62
N THR A 120 -6.46 22.69 9.30
CA THR A 120 -7.40 21.70 8.76
C THR A 120 -7.95 22.20 7.45
N LEU A 121 -7.53 21.58 6.36
CA LEU A 121 -8.11 21.82 5.03
C LEU A 121 -9.30 20.88 4.86
N LYS A 122 -10.52 21.43 4.85
CA LYS A 122 -11.78 20.69 4.84
C LYS A 122 -12.42 20.70 3.47
N TRP A 123 -12.76 19.54 2.96
CA TRP A 123 -13.59 19.44 1.76
C TRP A 123 -15.04 19.76 2.11
N ILE A 124 -15.67 20.73 1.45
CA ILE A 124 -17.06 21.11 1.70
C ILE A 124 -17.94 19.86 1.59
N ALA A 125 -18.79 19.62 2.59
CA ALA A 125 -19.54 18.39 2.76
C ALA A 125 -20.56 18.11 1.63
N TYR A 126 -20.93 16.84 1.46
CA TYR A 126 -22.03 16.45 0.58
C TYR A 126 -23.32 17.18 0.97
N GLY A 127 -24.02 17.71 -0.03
CA GLY A 127 -25.25 18.49 0.15
C GLY A 127 -25.03 20.00 0.30
N ASP A 128 -23.87 20.44 0.79
CA ASP A 128 -23.57 21.86 1.01
C ASP A 128 -22.83 22.51 -0.16
N ARG A 129 -22.49 21.73 -1.15
CA ARG A 129 -21.73 22.17 -2.32
C ARG A 129 -22.51 21.98 -3.61
N SER A 130 -22.34 22.94 -4.53
CA SER A 130 -22.84 22.85 -5.90
C SER A 130 -22.00 21.93 -6.80
N ILE A 131 -21.26 20.97 -6.21
CA ILE A 131 -20.33 20.15 -6.97
C ILE A 131 -21.01 18.91 -7.46
N THR A 132 -20.78 18.64 -8.72
CA THR A 132 -21.14 17.41 -9.39
C THR A 132 -20.33 16.25 -8.84
N GLU A 133 -20.96 15.11 -8.77
CA GLU A 133 -20.39 13.81 -8.41
C GLU A 133 -19.08 13.52 -9.15
N GLY A 134 -18.18 12.80 -8.47
CA GLY A 134 -16.94 12.31 -9.07
C GLY A 134 -15.76 13.28 -9.07
N ASN A 135 -15.89 14.47 -8.52
CA ASN A 135 -14.74 15.34 -8.28
C ASN A 135 -13.89 14.82 -7.14
N ASN A 136 -12.56 14.96 -7.27
CA ASN A 136 -11.62 14.72 -6.17
C ASN A 136 -11.26 16.04 -5.50
N PHE A 137 -10.74 16.01 -4.27
CA PHE A 137 -10.47 17.21 -3.50
C PHE A 137 -9.20 17.94 -3.96
N ILE A 138 -8.04 17.28 -3.84
CA ILE A 138 -6.75 17.83 -4.26
C ILE A 138 -6.24 17.03 -5.44
N ILE A 139 -6.05 17.71 -6.57
CA ILE A 139 -5.65 17.03 -7.83
C ILE A 139 -4.44 17.70 -8.47
N ASN A 140 -3.78 16.96 -9.36
CA ASN A 140 -2.73 17.53 -10.21
C ASN A 140 -3.30 18.49 -11.28
N LYS A 141 -2.60 19.59 -11.51
CA LYS A 141 -2.89 20.53 -12.62
C LYS A 141 -2.11 20.11 -13.85
N GLY A 142 -2.80 19.54 -14.84
CA GLY A 142 -2.15 19.06 -16.07
C GLY A 142 -1.20 17.88 -15.79
N THR A 143 0.06 18.01 -16.24
CA THR A 143 1.13 17.01 -16.06
C THR A 143 2.26 17.61 -15.22
N PRO A 144 2.08 17.82 -13.91
CA PRO A 144 3.07 18.50 -13.09
C PRO A 144 4.27 17.62 -12.79
N THR A 145 5.38 18.27 -12.47
CA THR A 145 6.58 17.65 -11.90
C THR A 145 6.98 18.35 -10.61
N ASP A 146 7.60 17.60 -9.70
CA ASP A 146 8.13 18.15 -8.46
C ASP A 146 7.04 18.81 -7.60
N VAL A 147 6.08 18.02 -7.17
CA VAL A 147 5.00 18.47 -6.29
C VAL A 147 5.16 17.85 -4.91
N VAL A 148 5.02 18.68 -3.89
CA VAL A 148 5.01 18.26 -2.50
C VAL A 148 3.69 18.66 -1.84
N ILE A 149 3.07 17.74 -1.11
CA ILE A 149 2.03 18.05 -0.14
C ILE A 149 2.58 17.61 1.21
N GLU A 150 2.69 18.54 2.14
CA GLU A 150 3.26 18.25 3.44
C GLU A 150 2.56 18.98 4.57
N GLY A 151 2.75 18.47 5.77
CA GLY A 151 2.33 19.09 7.00
C GLY A 151 3.43 19.08 8.05
N GLU A 152 3.06 19.49 9.26
CA GLU A 152 3.92 19.52 10.44
C GLU A 152 3.53 18.42 11.46
N GLY A 153 3.02 17.30 10.96
CA GLY A 153 2.59 16.14 11.74
C GLY A 153 1.07 15.95 11.75
N ASN A 154 0.57 15.15 12.67
CA ASN A 154 -0.83 14.70 12.71
C ASN A 154 -1.87 15.78 13.08
N THR A 155 -1.44 16.98 13.41
CA THR A 155 -2.31 18.16 13.59
C THR A 155 -2.47 18.99 12.31
N SER A 156 -1.73 18.65 11.25
CA SER A 156 -1.95 19.15 9.89
C SER A 156 -2.91 18.20 9.20
N ILE A 157 -4.15 18.61 8.96
CA ILE A 157 -5.25 17.71 8.64
C ILE A 157 -5.85 18.05 7.27
N ILE A 158 -6.13 17.02 6.49
CA ILE A 158 -6.99 17.06 5.29
C ILE A 158 -8.24 16.23 5.61
N ASP A 159 -9.40 16.90 5.77
CA ASP A 159 -10.65 16.30 6.23
C ASP A 159 -11.71 16.28 5.12
N GLY A 160 -12.19 15.09 4.81
CA GLY A 160 -13.16 14.88 3.73
C GLY A 160 -14.62 15.10 4.11
N GLN A 161 -14.91 15.26 5.41
CA GLN A 161 -16.29 15.34 5.92
C GLN A 161 -17.19 14.21 5.37
N GLY A 162 -16.67 12.96 5.35
CA GLY A 162 -17.21 11.83 4.61
C GLY A 162 -18.54 11.27 5.08
N ALA A 163 -18.95 11.51 6.34
CA ALA A 163 -20.13 10.87 6.92
C ALA A 163 -21.40 11.02 6.06
N PRO A 164 -21.77 12.20 5.54
CA PRO A 164 -22.93 12.35 4.66
C PRO A 164 -22.78 11.58 3.33
N TRP A 165 -21.55 11.34 2.88
CA TRP A 165 -21.28 10.54 1.68
C TRP A 165 -21.47 9.05 1.94
N TRP A 166 -21.11 8.55 3.13
CA TRP A 166 -21.19 7.12 3.43
C TRP A 166 -22.63 6.64 3.55
N GLU A 167 -23.53 7.52 3.98
CA GLU A 167 -24.97 7.23 4.00
C GLU A 167 -25.52 6.95 2.60
N HIS A 168 -24.94 7.58 1.58
CA HIS A 168 -25.37 7.51 0.18
C HIS A 168 -24.50 6.61 -0.72
N TYR A 169 -23.60 5.79 -0.16
CA TYR A 169 -22.63 5.06 -0.96
C TYR A 169 -23.21 4.03 -1.94
N LYS A 170 -24.43 3.57 -1.72
CA LYS A 170 -25.19 2.66 -2.61
C LYS A 170 -26.17 3.35 -3.53
N ASP A 171 -26.36 4.64 -3.38
CA ASP A 171 -27.34 5.36 -4.16
C ASP A 171 -26.89 5.47 -5.62
N SER A 172 -27.84 5.24 -6.53
CA SER A 172 -27.55 5.32 -7.96
C SER A 172 -27.08 6.73 -8.34
N GLY A 173 -25.95 6.78 -9.02
CA GLY A 173 -25.38 8.02 -9.51
C GLY A 173 -24.45 8.75 -8.52
N VAL A 174 -24.42 8.37 -7.24
CA VAL A 174 -23.48 8.98 -6.28
C VAL A 174 -22.07 8.45 -6.51
N LYS A 175 -21.16 9.33 -6.91
CA LYS A 175 -19.73 9.02 -7.09
C LYS A 175 -18.92 9.76 -6.04
N ARG A 176 -18.29 9.02 -5.15
CA ARG A 176 -17.43 9.57 -4.11
C ARG A 176 -16.02 9.77 -4.64
N GLY A 177 -15.51 10.98 -4.55
CA GLY A 177 -14.16 11.31 -5.02
C GLY A 177 -13.08 10.92 -4.00
N ALA A 178 -11.83 10.87 -4.47
CA ALA A 178 -10.67 10.72 -3.61
C ALA A 178 -10.27 12.05 -2.96
N MET A 179 -9.64 11.97 -1.77
CA MET A 179 -9.12 13.15 -1.08
C MET A 179 -7.96 13.77 -1.83
N ILE A 180 -7.00 12.95 -2.23
CA ILE A 180 -5.86 13.36 -3.05
C ILE A 180 -5.77 12.42 -4.23
N ARG A 181 -5.69 12.96 -5.45
CA ARG A 181 -5.51 12.16 -6.66
C ARG A 181 -4.50 12.79 -7.60
N PHE A 182 -3.34 12.16 -7.72
CA PHE A 182 -2.30 12.54 -8.67
C PHE A 182 -2.19 11.49 -9.76
N GLY A 183 -3.06 11.58 -10.74
CA GLY A 183 -3.21 10.62 -11.83
C GLY A 183 -2.24 10.83 -13.00
N ASN A 184 -1.46 11.91 -13.00
CA ASN A 184 -0.55 12.25 -14.09
C ASN A 184 0.62 13.11 -13.57
N GLY A 185 1.77 13.05 -14.23
CA GLY A 185 2.96 13.83 -13.85
C GLY A 185 4.10 12.96 -13.31
N ASN A 186 5.00 13.56 -12.54
CA ASN A 186 6.22 12.88 -12.11
C ASN A 186 6.85 13.54 -10.87
N ARG A 187 7.48 12.76 -10.00
CA ARG A 187 8.16 13.16 -8.76
C ARG A 187 7.23 13.87 -7.78
N PHE A 188 6.45 13.06 -7.07
CA PHE A 188 5.53 13.53 -6.04
C PHE A 188 6.01 13.10 -4.66
N LEU A 189 5.82 13.96 -3.67
CA LEU A 189 6.10 13.70 -2.28
C LEU A 189 4.89 14.10 -1.41
N PHE A 190 4.40 13.13 -0.62
CA PHE A 190 3.32 13.32 0.34
C PHE A 190 3.81 12.93 1.72
N ARG A 191 3.81 13.86 2.71
CA ARG A 191 4.40 13.57 4.02
C ARG A 191 3.86 14.40 5.18
N ASN A 192 3.99 13.86 6.39
CA ASN A 192 3.81 14.56 7.67
C ASN A 192 2.42 15.20 7.86
N PHE A 193 1.35 14.55 7.47
CA PHE A 193 -0.02 15.03 7.70
C PHE A 193 -0.99 13.87 7.93
N ARG A 194 -2.19 14.23 8.37
CA ARG A 194 -3.31 13.29 8.50
C ARG A 194 -4.33 13.51 7.40
N ILE A 195 -4.84 12.42 6.82
CA ILE A 195 -6.07 12.39 6.05
C ILE A 195 -7.15 11.73 6.90
N GLN A 196 -8.32 12.31 6.98
CA GLN A 196 -9.43 11.70 7.72
C GLN A 196 -10.78 11.93 7.05
N ASN A 197 -11.74 11.06 7.41
CA ASN A 197 -13.13 11.16 6.96
C ASN A 197 -13.25 11.28 5.43
N ALA A 198 -12.50 10.50 4.68
CA ALA A 198 -12.55 10.52 3.23
C ALA A 198 -13.92 10.04 2.72
N PRO A 199 -14.54 10.71 1.73
CA PRO A 199 -15.75 10.20 1.09
C PRO A 199 -15.56 8.87 0.36
N GLY A 200 -14.45 8.71 -0.32
CA GLY A 200 -13.96 7.53 -1.04
C GLY A 200 -12.49 7.31 -0.73
N ALA A 201 -11.67 6.94 -1.72
CA ALA A 201 -10.24 6.71 -1.52
C ALA A 201 -9.52 7.93 -0.90
N ASN A 202 -8.50 7.66 -0.09
CA ASN A 202 -7.76 8.72 0.61
C ASN A 202 -6.68 9.34 -0.31
N LEU A 203 -5.65 8.60 -0.67
CA LEU A 203 -4.57 9.09 -1.52
C LEU A 203 -4.37 8.17 -2.72
N THR A 204 -4.91 8.52 -3.87
CA THR A 204 -4.73 7.75 -5.10
C THR A 204 -3.48 8.19 -5.84
N VAL A 205 -2.56 7.26 -6.06
CA VAL A 205 -1.28 7.48 -6.73
C VAL A 205 -1.34 6.92 -8.15
N GLY A 206 -1.18 7.80 -9.13
CA GLY A 206 -1.16 7.45 -10.53
C GLY A 206 -2.52 7.14 -11.15
N GLN A 207 -2.50 6.94 -12.45
CA GLN A 207 -3.63 6.49 -13.26
C GLN A 207 -3.11 5.87 -14.57
N SER A 208 -3.43 4.62 -14.83
CA SER A 208 -3.06 3.94 -16.09
C SER A 208 -1.55 4.03 -16.38
N GLY A 209 -0.71 3.83 -15.39
CA GLY A 209 0.76 3.87 -15.49
C GLY A 209 1.37 5.28 -15.51
N ARG A 210 0.58 6.33 -15.34
CA ARG A 210 1.03 7.74 -15.27
C ARG A 210 1.07 8.21 -13.83
N GLY A 211 1.79 9.30 -13.54
CA GLY A 211 1.97 9.81 -12.17
C GLY A 211 3.07 9.07 -11.43
N THR A 212 4.22 8.88 -12.06
CA THR A 212 5.34 8.03 -11.60
C THR A 212 6.28 8.71 -10.60
N ASN A 213 7.16 7.93 -9.97
CA ASN A 213 8.15 8.39 -8.98
C ASN A 213 7.49 9.14 -7.82
N THR A 214 6.64 8.43 -7.09
CA THR A 214 5.91 8.96 -5.94
C THR A 214 6.43 8.38 -4.63
N THR A 215 6.62 9.25 -3.65
CA THR A 215 6.95 8.86 -2.28
C THR A 215 5.88 9.36 -1.32
N VAL A 216 5.44 8.47 -0.43
CA VAL A 216 4.47 8.74 0.63
C VAL A 216 5.08 8.29 1.94
N HIS A 217 5.21 9.19 2.93
CA HIS A 217 5.73 8.78 4.23
C HIS A 217 5.23 9.64 5.40
N ASP A 218 5.29 9.05 6.59
CA ASP A 218 4.87 9.72 7.83
C ASP A 218 3.45 10.31 7.74
N ILE A 219 2.52 9.55 7.12
CA ILE A 219 1.11 9.92 6.98
C ILE A 219 0.27 9.07 7.93
N GLU A 220 -0.73 9.72 8.54
CA GLU A 220 -1.82 9.03 9.21
C GLU A 220 -3.09 9.10 8.35
N ILE A 221 -3.69 7.94 8.06
CA ILE A 221 -5.02 7.84 7.43
C ILE A 221 -6.00 7.32 8.47
N LYS A 222 -7.14 8.00 8.64
CA LYS A 222 -8.12 7.65 9.65
C LYS A 222 -9.55 7.77 9.14
N ASN A 223 -10.16 6.61 8.91
CA ASN A 223 -11.59 6.50 8.57
C ASN A 223 -12.24 5.41 9.42
N PRO A 224 -13.56 5.45 9.64
CA PRO A 224 -14.27 4.34 10.25
C PRO A 224 -14.08 3.05 9.45
N SER A 225 -14.04 1.91 10.14
CA SER A 225 -14.00 0.61 9.45
C SER A 225 -15.30 0.32 8.70
N SER A 226 -15.25 -0.60 7.74
CA SER A 226 -16.45 -1.11 7.02
C SER A 226 -17.47 -1.80 7.93
N SER A 227 -17.09 -2.15 9.16
CA SER A 227 -17.93 -2.76 10.19
C SER A 227 -18.29 -1.80 11.34
N ALA A 228 -17.96 -0.51 11.24
CA ALA A 228 -18.34 0.50 12.22
C ALA A 228 -19.85 0.79 12.19
N ALA A 229 -20.36 1.47 13.22
CA ALA A 229 -21.76 1.89 13.25
C ALA A 229 -22.14 2.82 12.08
N THR A 230 -21.19 3.65 11.65
CA THR A 230 -21.26 4.44 10.40
C THR A 230 -20.09 4.00 9.53
N PRO A 231 -20.29 2.98 8.67
CA PRO A 231 -19.19 2.37 7.93
C PRO A 231 -18.74 3.24 6.75
N SER A 232 -17.45 3.33 6.53
CA SER A 232 -16.87 4.07 5.42
C SER A 232 -16.40 3.14 4.29
N HIS A 233 -17.33 2.46 3.62
CA HIS A 233 -16.99 1.55 2.52
C HIS A 233 -16.24 2.24 1.38
N ASN A 234 -15.28 1.54 0.76
CA ASN A 234 -14.44 2.00 -0.34
C ASN A 234 -13.64 3.27 -0.01
N THR A 235 -13.17 3.36 1.22
CA THR A 235 -12.24 4.39 1.64
C THR A 235 -10.81 3.85 1.65
N ASP A 236 -10.41 3.26 0.52
CA ASP A 236 -9.05 2.74 0.34
C ASP A 236 -8.02 3.75 0.82
N GLY A 237 -7.01 3.29 1.55
CA GLY A 237 -5.97 4.15 2.08
C GLY A 237 -5.12 4.73 0.95
N ILE A 238 -4.32 3.90 0.30
CA ILE A 238 -3.43 4.34 -0.79
C ILE A 238 -3.54 3.39 -1.98
N PRO A 239 -4.47 3.64 -2.93
CA PRO A 239 -4.51 2.94 -4.20
C PRO A 239 -3.40 3.40 -5.15
N ILE A 240 -2.70 2.44 -5.78
CA ILE A 240 -1.54 2.66 -6.65
C ILE A 240 -1.83 2.12 -8.05
N TRP A 241 -1.76 2.98 -9.07
CA TRP A 241 -2.04 2.68 -10.48
C TRP A 241 -0.86 3.04 -11.39
N THR A 242 0.35 3.01 -10.86
CA THR A 242 1.56 3.48 -11.53
C THR A 242 2.80 2.80 -11.01
N GLN A 243 3.96 3.15 -11.55
CA GLN A 243 5.26 2.57 -11.25
C GLN A 243 6.16 3.51 -10.44
N TYR A 244 7.16 2.92 -9.77
CA TYR A 244 8.16 3.61 -8.95
C TYR A 244 7.53 4.36 -7.78
N VAL A 245 6.97 3.60 -6.83
CA VAL A 245 6.27 4.14 -5.66
C VAL A 245 6.88 3.62 -4.38
N ASN A 246 7.19 4.53 -3.46
CA ASN A 246 7.63 4.23 -2.10
C ASN A 246 6.57 4.68 -1.09
N ILE A 247 6.21 3.81 -0.15
CA ILE A 247 5.31 4.13 0.96
C ILE A 247 5.95 3.61 2.25
N TYR A 248 6.17 4.49 3.24
CA TYR A 248 6.76 4.04 4.49
C TYR A 248 6.35 4.88 5.70
N ASN A 249 6.52 4.31 6.90
CA ASN A 249 6.20 4.94 8.18
C ASN A 249 4.75 5.46 8.26
N CYS A 250 3.79 4.80 7.61
CA CYS A 250 2.39 5.24 7.59
C CYS A 250 1.55 4.44 8.59
N ASN A 251 0.57 5.12 9.21
CA ASN A 251 -0.46 4.51 10.01
C ASN A 251 -1.80 4.60 9.28
N ILE A 252 -2.37 3.45 8.88
CA ILE A 252 -3.55 3.42 8.02
C ILE A 252 -4.67 2.64 8.69
N ASP A 253 -5.75 3.36 9.04
CA ASP A 253 -6.99 2.84 9.59
C ASP A 253 -8.13 3.27 8.66
N THR A 254 -8.77 2.32 7.98
CA THR A 254 -9.68 2.64 6.87
C THR A 254 -10.81 1.61 6.73
N GLY A 255 -11.75 1.89 5.85
CA GLY A 255 -12.92 1.05 5.60
C GLY A 255 -12.79 0.15 4.36
N ASP A 256 -11.63 0.11 3.70
CA ASP A 256 -11.32 -0.78 2.58
C ASP A 256 -9.81 -1.10 2.57
N ASP A 257 -9.21 -1.42 1.42
CA ASP A 257 -7.79 -1.80 1.32
C ASP A 257 -6.87 -0.73 1.95
N ASN A 258 -5.94 -1.13 2.84
CA ASN A 258 -5.05 -0.15 3.47
C ASN A 258 -4.04 0.40 2.46
N VAL A 259 -3.34 -0.46 1.74
CA VAL A 259 -2.58 -0.13 0.53
C VAL A 259 -2.93 -1.15 -0.53
N VAL A 260 -3.29 -0.69 -1.72
CA VAL A 260 -3.63 -1.58 -2.84
C VAL A 260 -2.85 -1.21 -4.08
N THR A 261 -2.23 -2.20 -4.71
CA THR A 261 -1.61 -2.08 -6.02
C THR A 261 -2.55 -2.63 -7.09
N ASP A 262 -2.86 -1.81 -8.07
CA ASP A 262 -3.74 -2.13 -9.18
C ASP A 262 -2.99 -2.07 -10.52
N SER A 263 -3.66 -2.28 -11.64
CA SER A 263 -3.08 -2.35 -12.98
C SER A 263 -2.00 -1.28 -13.24
N ASN A 264 -0.90 -1.68 -13.82
CA ASN A 264 0.31 -0.92 -14.09
C ASN A 264 1.15 -0.58 -12.84
N ALA A 265 0.83 -1.10 -11.66
CA ALA A 265 1.70 -0.96 -10.50
C ALA A 265 2.95 -1.84 -10.67
N GLN A 266 4.11 -1.21 -10.69
CA GLN A 266 5.40 -1.85 -10.86
C GLN A 266 6.44 -1.13 -10.01
N TYR A 267 7.42 -1.89 -9.47
CA TYR A 267 8.47 -1.32 -8.63
C TYR A 267 7.88 -0.52 -7.45
N VAL A 268 7.03 -1.19 -6.69
CA VAL A 268 6.37 -0.62 -5.52
C VAL A 268 6.99 -1.20 -4.26
N HIS A 269 7.35 -0.36 -3.33
CA HIS A 269 7.87 -0.76 -2.04
C HIS A 269 7.06 -0.10 -0.92
N VAL A 270 6.48 -0.93 -0.04
CA VAL A 270 5.70 -0.51 1.13
C VAL A 270 6.35 -1.11 2.37
N TRP A 271 6.78 -0.27 3.32
CA TRP A 271 7.49 -0.79 4.51
C TRP A 271 7.27 0.05 5.77
N ASN A 272 7.55 -0.55 6.92
CA ASN A 272 7.41 0.08 8.24
C ASN A 272 6.04 0.73 8.47
N CYS A 273 4.96 0.12 7.98
CA CYS A 273 3.62 0.66 8.12
C CYS A 273 2.79 -0.15 9.12
N ASN A 274 1.84 0.54 9.77
CA ASN A 274 0.87 -0.06 10.66
C ASN A 274 -0.52 0.01 10.02
N PHE A 275 -1.10 -1.15 9.73
CA PHE A 275 -2.47 -1.28 9.22
C PHE A 275 -3.39 -1.71 10.35
N LYS A 276 -4.42 -0.90 10.59
CA LYS A 276 -5.52 -1.23 11.50
C LYS A 276 -6.73 -1.61 10.67
N ALA A 277 -7.92 -1.40 11.09
CA ALA A 277 -9.07 -1.78 10.26
C ALA A 277 -8.83 -1.57 8.75
N GLY A 278 -9.53 -2.29 7.90
CA GLY A 278 -9.35 -2.30 6.45
C GLY A 278 -9.08 -3.71 5.91
N HIS A 279 -8.69 -3.82 4.65
CA HIS A 279 -8.50 -5.11 3.98
C HIS A 279 -7.03 -5.51 3.81
N GLY A 280 -6.10 -4.85 4.53
CA GLY A 280 -4.67 -5.23 4.57
C GLY A 280 -3.85 -4.76 3.36
N ALA A 281 -2.75 -5.50 3.11
CA ALA A 281 -1.86 -5.31 1.98
C ALA A 281 -2.45 -6.01 0.75
N SER A 282 -3.04 -5.26 -0.16
CA SER A 282 -3.83 -5.79 -1.26
C SER A 282 -3.16 -5.60 -2.62
N ILE A 283 -3.38 -6.56 -3.52
CA ILE A 283 -3.02 -6.51 -4.93
C ILE A 283 -4.28 -6.83 -5.74
N GLY A 284 -4.72 -5.89 -6.56
CA GLY A 284 -5.92 -6.03 -7.38
C GLY A 284 -7.20 -5.46 -6.74
N SER A 285 -8.32 -5.57 -7.44
CA SER A 285 -8.72 -6.62 -8.41
C SER A 285 -8.32 -6.38 -9.88
N TYR A 286 -7.84 -5.25 -10.27
CA TYR A 286 -7.30 -5.01 -11.61
C TYR A 286 -5.79 -5.29 -11.56
N THR A 287 -5.31 -6.33 -12.26
CA THR A 287 -3.93 -6.79 -12.09
C THR A 287 -3.17 -6.94 -13.41
N GLU A 288 -3.51 -6.14 -14.41
CA GLU A 288 -2.74 -6.09 -15.66
C GLU A 288 -1.38 -5.41 -15.45
N LYS A 289 -0.31 -6.01 -15.97
CA LYS A 289 1.06 -5.46 -15.95
C LYS A 289 1.53 -5.12 -14.53
N LEU A 290 1.42 -6.05 -13.61
CA LEU A 290 1.71 -5.87 -12.21
C LEU A 290 2.84 -6.80 -11.78
N HIS A 291 3.98 -6.22 -11.35
CA HIS A 291 5.15 -6.97 -10.92
C HIS A 291 6.11 -6.12 -10.06
N HIS A 292 7.08 -6.79 -9.42
CA HIS A 292 8.11 -6.16 -8.58
C HIS A 292 7.49 -5.33 -7.44
N ILE A 293 6.73 -6.01 -6.58
CA ILE A 293 6.02 -5.39 -5.45
C ILE A 293 6.52 -5.99 -4.15
N ILE A 294 6.93 -5.14 -3.22
CA ILE A 294 7.38 -5.53 -1.90
C ILE A 294 6.50 -4.88 -0.84
N TYR A 295 5.95 -5.72 0.04
CA TYR A 295 5.38 -5.33 1.31
C TYR A 295 6.26 -5.92 2.41
N GLU A 296 6.86 -5.08 3.26
CA GLU A 296 7.71 -5.60 4.33
C GLU A 296 7.65 -4.79 5.63
N ASN A 297 8.02 -5.44 6.73
CA ASN A 297 8.03 -4.83 8.06
C ASN A 297 6.67 -4.20 8.43
N LEU A 298 5.57 -4.88 8.10
CA LEU A 298 4.23 -4.39 8.39
C LEU A 298 3.70 -4.98 9.71
N THR A 299 2.96 -4.17 10.44
CA THR A 299 2.10 -4.61 11.54
C THR A 299 0.64 -4.48 11.11
N LEU A 300 -0.11 -5.58 11.16
CA LEU A 300 -1.53 -5.59 10.83
C LEU A 300 -2.33 -6.03 12.06
N ASP A 301 -3.29 -5.21 12.49
CA ASP A 301 -4.11 -5.51 13.66
C ASP A 301 -5.60 -5.32 13.36
N GLY A 302 -6.33 -6.42 13.30
CA GLY A 302 -7.77 -6.44 13.09
C GLY A 302 -8.21 -6.12 11.64
N THR A 303 -7.34 -6.25 10.66
CA THR A 303 -7.69 -6.15 9.23
C THR A 303 -8.49 -7.37 8.77
N ASP A 304 -9.26 -7.24 7.71
CA ASP A 304 -9.98 -8.37 7.11
C ASP A 304 -9.04 -9.33 6.38
N SER A 305 -7.95 -8.85 5.82
CA SER A 305 -6.90 -9.66 5.22
C SER A 305 -5.51 -9.19 5.65
N GLY A 306 -4.55 -10.09 5.61
CA GLY A 306 -3.14 -9.74 5.76
C GLY A 306 -2.52 -9.41 4.41
N PHE A 307 -1.99 -10.42 3.70
CA PHE A 307 -1.64 -10.32 2.29
C PHE A 307 -2.78 -10.83 1.43
N ARG A 308 -3.20 -10.03 0.47
CA ARG A 308 -4.35 -10.33 -0.38
C ARG A 308 -4.04 -10.07 -1.85
N LEU A 309 -3.92 -11.13 -2.66
CA LEU A 309 -3.85 -11.04 -4.12
C LEU A 309 -5.19 -11.54 -4.69
N LYS A 310 -5.89 -10.67 -5.39
CA LYS A 310 -7.26 -10.92 -5.87
C LYS A 310 -7.45 -10.42 -7.29
N SER A 311 -8.03 -11.25 -8.15
CA SER A 311 -8.54 -10.82 -9.47
C SER A 311 -9.55 -11.81 -10.02
N ASN A 312 -9.98 -11.59 -11.23
CA ASN A 312 -10.89 -12.44 -11.98
C ASN A 312 -10.44 -12.56 -13.44
N ASN A 313 -11.06 -13.49 -14.21
CA ASN A 313 -10.66 -13.82 -15.58
C ASN A 313 -10.87 -12.71 -16.63
N ASP A 314 -11.43 -11.57 -16.23
CA ASP A 314 -11.75 -10.43 -17.10
C ASP A 314 -10.86 -9.20 -16.91
N ARG A 315 -9.96 -9.20 -15.89
CA ARG A 315 -9.25 -8.00 -15.45
C ARG A 315 -7.85 -8.24 -14.90
N SER A 316 -7.23 -9.34 -15.27
CA SER A 316 -5.91 -9.73 -14.78
C SER A 316 -4.89 -9.80 -15.92
N GLY A 317 -3.82 -10.49 -15.68
CA GLY A 317 -2.71 -10.79 -16.57
C GLY A 317 -1.65 -11.55 -15.83
N ASP A 318 -0.40 -11.39 -16.25
CA ASP A 318 0.77 -11.97 -15.61
C ASP A 318 1.17 -11.11 -14.40
N VAL A 319 1.15 -11.73 -13.20
CA VAL A 319 1.46 -11.10 -11.90
C VAL A 319 2.57 -11.89 -11.24
N HIS A 320 3.72 -11.29 -11.06
CA HIS A 320 4.91 -11.98 -10.59
C HIS A 320 5.88 -11.07 -9.83
N ASP A 321 6.92 -11.66 -9.24
CA ASP A 321 7.93 -10.95 -8.45
C ASP A 321 7.29 -10.17 -7.28
N ILE A 322 6.56 -10.90 -6.43
CA ILE A 322 5.85 -10.35 -5.28
C ILE A 322 6.51 -10.85 -4.00
N ILE A 323 6.81 -9.93 -3.09
CA ILE A 323 7.35 -10.24 -1.77
C ILE A 323 6.45 -9.66 -0.69
N PHE A 324 6.08 -10.52 0.25
CA PHE A 324 5.46 -10.13 1.52
C PHE A 324 6.30 -10.72 2.65
N ARG A 325 6.99 -9.87 3.43
CA ARG A 325 7.96 -10.39 4.40
C ARG A 325 8.08 -9.57 5.68
N ASN A 326 8.59 -10.23 6.74
CA ASN A 326 8.85 -9.61 8.04
C ASN A 326 7.61 -8.93 8.63
N CYS A 327 6.46 -9.56 8.51
CA CYS A 327 5.17 -8.97 8.90
C CYS A 327 4.58 -9.70 10.09
N ALA A 328 3.94 -8.93 10.99
CA ALA A 328 3.23 -9.44 12.13
C ALA A 328 1.73 -9.11 12.04
N MET A 329 0.89 -10.12 12.22
CA MET A 329 -0.55 -10.00 12.14
C MET A 329 -1.21 -10.40 13.45
N THR A 330 -2.14 -9.59 13.93
CA THR A 330 -2.95 -9.86 15.11
C THR A 330 -4.42 -9.72 14.76
N ASN A 331 -5.24 -10.72 15.10
CA ASN A 331 -6.68 -10.71 14.85
C ASN A 331 -7.06 -10.45 13.38
N VAL A 332 -6.29 -10.93 12.43
CA VAL A 332 -6.57 -10.82 10.99
C VAL A 332 -7.51 -11.93 10.56
N ALA A 333 -8.60 -11.58 9.84
CA ALA A 333 -9.61 -12.57 9.47
C ALA A 333 -9.14 -13.55 8.38
N SER A 334 -8.29 -13.13 7.45
CA SER A 334 -7.69 -13.98 6.43
C SER A 334 -6.20 -13.59 6.24
N PRO A 335 -5.28 -14.20 6.99
CA PRO A 335 -3.87 -13.83 6.96
C PRO A 335 -3.25 -13.83 5.56
N ILE A 336 -3.43 -14.91 4.79
CA ILE A 336 -2.90 -15.02 3.43
C ILE A 336 -3.99 -15.49 2.48
N SER A 337 -4.25 -14.68 1.46
CA SER A 337 -5.26 -14.98 0.45
C SER A 337 -4.79 -14.67 -0.97
N ILE A 338 -4.83 -15.68 -1.85
CA ILE A 338 -4.52 -15.56 -3.26
C ILE A 338 -5.70 -16.15 -4.04
N THR A 339 -6.42 -15.35 -4.83
CA THR A 339 -7.61 -15.82 -5.53
C THR A 339 -7.74 -15.28 -6.94
N CYS A 340 -8.05 -16.18 -7.87
CA CYS A 340 -8.44 -15.88 -9.25
C CYS A 340 -9.97 -15.84 -9.44
N TRP A 341 -10.73 -15.80 -8.34
CA TRP A 341 -12.20 -15.87 -8.31
C TRP A 341 -12.82 -14.77 -7.45
N TYR A 342 -12.39 -13.55 -7.63
CA TYR A 342 -12.75 -12.43 -6.75
C TYR A 342 -14.26 -12.15 -6.69
N ASP A 343 -15.00 -12.35 -7.78
CA ASP A 343 -16.43 -12.10 -7.84
C ASP A 343 -17.27 -13.27 -7.28
N LEU A 344 -16.65 -14.38 -6.92
CA LEU A 344 -17.32 -15.52 -6.30
C LEU A 344 -16.99 -15.62 -4.81
N SER A 345 -18.02 -15.77 -3.99
CA SER A 345 -17.81 -16.15 -2.59
C SER A 345 -17.31 -17.59 -2.50
N TYR A 346 -16.41 -17.87 -1.55
CA TYR A 346 -15.77 -19.19 -1.41
C TYR A 346 -16.74 -20.33 -1.11
N ASP A 347 -17.87 -20.04 -0.51
CA ASP A 347 -18.96 -21.01 -0.30
C ASP A 347 -19.66 -21.45 -1.60
N LYS A 348 -19.52 -20.66 -2.67
CA LYS A 348 -20.02 -20.99 -4.01
C LYS A 348 -18.99 -21.69 -4.88
N LEU A 349 -17.72 -21.71 -4.48
CA LEU A 349 -16.68 -22.42 -5.20
C LEU A 349 -16.84 -23.94 -4.98
N ASN A 350 -17.18 -24.65 -6.05
CA ASN A 350 -17.12 -26.11 -6.09
C ASN A 350 -16.01 -26.51 -7.07
N PRO A 351 -14.81 -26.88 -6.59
CA PRO A 351 -13.66 -27.17 -7.44
C PRO A 351 -13.93 -28.26 -8.49
N ALA A 352 -14.63 -29.32 -8.14
CA ALA A 352 -14.96 -30.39 -9.08
C ALA A 352 -15.86 -29.94 -10.23
N THR A 353 -16.85 -29.08 -9.95
CA THR A 353 -17.73 -28.50 -11.00
C THR A 353 -16.93 -27.52 -11.87
N ILE A 354 -16.07 -26.70 -11.27
CA ILE A 354 -15.24 -25.73 -11.97
C ILE A 354 -14.24 -26.47 -12.87
N ALA A 355 -13.58 -27.52 -12.39
CA ALA A 355 -12.65 -28.34 -13.18
C ALA A 355 -13.32 -28.99 -14.39
N ALA A 356 -14.59 -29.33 -14.28
CA ALA A 356 -15.37 -29.91 -15.41
C ALA A 356 -15.71 -28.90 -16.52
N SER A 357 -15.57 -27.58 -16.24
CA SER A 357 -15.94 -26.51 -17.16
C SER A 357 -14.90 -25.38 -17.14
N PRO A 358 -13.65 -25.64 -17.54
CA PRO A 358 -12.63 -24.60 -17.58
C PRO A 358 -12.97 -23.56 -18.65
N GLU A 359 -12.58 -22.31 -18.41
CA GLU A 359 -12.74 -21.23 -19.37
C GLU A 359 -11.55 -21.17 -20.36
N ALA A 360 -11.78 -20.54 -21.51
CA ALA A 360 -10.71 -20.31 -22.47
C ALA A 360 -9.68 -19.31 -21.87
N VAL A 361 -8.40 -19.60 -22.03
CA VAL A 361 -7.32 -18.70 -21.66
C VAL A 361 -7.35 -17.44 -22.53
N LYS A 362 -7.28 -16.29 -21.90
CA LYS A 362 -7.28 -14.93 -22.49
C LYS A 362 -6.04 -14.16 -22.01
N SER A 363 -5.77 -13.02 -22.59
CA SER A 363 -4.74 -12.10 -22.09
C SER A 363 -5.08 -11.53 -20.69
N THR A 364 -6.33 -11.59 -20.28
CA THR A 364 -6.85 -11.16 -18.99
C THR A 364 -7.01 -12.32 -17.99
N THR A 365 -6.65 -13.55 -18.35
CA THR A 365 -6.65 -14.70 -17.43
C THR A 365 -5.55 -14.48 -16.39
N PRO A 366 -5.84 -14.64 -15.08
CA PRO A 366 -4.82 -14.53 -14.04
C PRO A 366 -3.71 -15.57 -14.21
N VAL A 367 -2.47 -15.12 -14.24
CA VAL A 367 -1.26 -15.96 -14.15
C VAL A 367 -0.47 -15.42 -12.96
N TYR A 368 -0.42 -16.17 -11.86
CA TYR A 368 0.21 -15.72 -10.61
C TYR A 368 1.36 -16.65 -10.27
N HIS A 369 2.58 -16.11 -10.18
CA HIS A 369 3.77 -16.88 -9.87
C HIS A 369 4.89 -16.06 -9.26
N ASN A 370 5.98 -16.73 -8.83
CA ASN A 370 7.14 -16.13 -8.19
C ASN A 370 6.72 -15.20 -7.03
N ILE A 371 6.04 -15.78 -6.03
CA ILE A 371 5.52 -15.09 -4.86
C ILE A 371 6.24 -15.61 -3.63
N LEU A 372 6.89 -14.73 -2.87
CA LEU A 372 7.57 -15.05 -1.64
C LEU A 372 6.83 -14.45 -0.43
N ILE A 373 6.46 -15.32 0.51
CA ILE A 373 5.91 -14.96 1.81
C ILE A 373 6.90 -15.42 2.86
N GLN A 374 7.58 -14.48 3.53
CA GLN A 374 8.75 -14.81 4.35
C GLN A 374 8.71 -14.14 5.72
N ASN A 375 9.09 -14.88 6.78
CA ASN A 375 9.16 -14.37 8.15
C ASN A 375 7.84 -13.70 8.58
N VAL A 376 6.72 -14.39 8.40
CA VAL A 376 5.39 -13.87 8.70
C VAL A 376 4.80 -14.60 9.90
N THR A 377 4.26 -13.85 10.84
CA THR A 377 3.51 -14.39 11.97
C THR A 377 2.07 -13.90 11.95
N ALA A 378 1.11 -14.79 12.20
CA ALA A 378 -0.28 -14.44 12.38
C ALA A 378 -0.88 -15.16 13.58
N THR A 379 -1.47 -14.38 14.50
CA THR A 379 -2.08 -14.91 15.73
C THR A 379 -3.44 -14.28 15.97
N GLY A 380 -4.34 -15.08 16.52
CA GLY A 380 -5.71 -14.64 16.78
C GLY A 380 -6.56 -14.63 15.51
N TYR A 381 -7.84 -14.39 15.71
CA TYR A 381 -8.84 -14.41 14.66
C TYR A 381 -9.87 -13.30 14.88
N ASN A 382 -10.04 -12.46 13.90
CA ASN A 382 -11.06 -11.42 13.94
C ASN A 382 -12.43 -12.00 13.57
N ASN A 383 -13.31 -12.11 14.54
CA ASN A 383 -14.66 -12.64 14.38
C ASN A 383 -15.68 -11.54 14.02
N LYS A 384 -15.30 -10.56 13.19
CA LYS A 384 -16.20 -9.46 12.80
C LYS A 384 -17.42 -9.93 11.99
N ASN A 385 -17.35 -11.10 11.36
CA ASN A 385 -18.45 -11.69 10.60
C ASN A 385 -18.83 -13.06 11.18
N SER A 386 -20.04 -13.20 11.69
CA SER A 386 -20.58 -14.44 12.24
C SER A 386 -20.71 -15.59 11.22
N ASN A 387 -20.44 -15.35 9.95
CA ASN A 387 -20.46 -16.33 8.85
C ASN A 387 -19.06 -16.87 8.52
N ASP A 388 -18.24 -17.06 9.49
CA ASP A 388 -16.81 -17.41 9.46
C ASP A 388 -16.40 -18.71 8.77
N LYS A 389 -17.27 -19.32 8.04
CA LYS A 389 -17.01 -20.62 7.37
C LYS A 389 -15.97 -20.50 6.25
N ASN A 390 -15.67 -19.29 5.78
CA ASN A 390 -14.97 -19.07 4.52
C ASN A 390 -13.58 -18.46 4.67
N TYR A 391 -13.18 -18.00 5.87
CA TYR A 391 -11.84 -17.48 6.09
C TYR A 391 -10.89 -18.60 6.54
N ASN A 392 -9.75 -18.72 5.86
CA ASN A 392 -8.71 -19.68 6.19
C ASN A 392 -7.43 -18.97 6.59
N GLY A 393 -6.56 -19.66 7.32
CA GLY A 393 -5.22 -19.17 7.61
C GLY A 393 -4.41 -18.89 6.35
N ILE A 394 -4.49 -19.82 5.41
CA ILE A 394 -3.99 -19.66 4.05
C ILE A 394 -5.04 -20.19 3.08
N TYR A 395 -5.33 -19.47 2.01
CA TYR A 395 -5.99 -20.06 0.87
C TYR A 395 -5.39 -19.56 -0.46
N ILE A 396 -5.27 -20.49 -1.40
CA ILE A 396 -4.86 -20.23 -2.77
C ILE A 396 -5.94 -20.83 -3.68
N TYR A 397 -6.56 -19.99 -4.51
CA TYR A 397 -7.60 -20.39 -5.46
C TYR A 397 -7.20 -19.96 -6.87
N GLY A 398 -6.44 -20.82 -7.54
CA GLY A 398 -6.17 -20.71 -8.97
C GLY A 398 -7.37 -21.08 -9.83
N ARG A 399 -7.17 -21.20 -11.13
CA ARG A 399 -8.16 -21.62 -12.11
C ARG A 399 -7.72 -22.94 -12.76
N PRO A 400 -8.64 -23.81 -13.18
CA PRO A 400 -8.26 -25.07 -13.82
C PRO A 400 -7.47 -24.87 -15.13
N GLU A 401 -7.73 -23.76 -15.83
CA GLU A 401 -7.02 -23.36 -17.06
C GLU A 401 -5.74 -22.54 -16.78
N SER A 402 -5.51 -22.10 -15.54
CA SER A 402 -4.35 -21.30 -15.14
C SER A 402 -4.08 -21.46 -13.64
N HIS A 403 -3.27 -22.45 -13.30
CA HIS A 403 -2.88 -22.66 -11.91
C HIS A 403 -2.05 -21.50 -11.36
N VAL A 404 -2.20 -21.22 -10.08
CA VAL A 404 -1.22 -20.42 -9.32
C VAL A 404 -0.02 -21.29 -9.06
N TYR A 405 1.19 -20.81 -9.34
CA TYR A 405 2.39 -21.63 -9.18
C TYR A 405 3.58 -20.85 -8.61
N ASP A 406 4.62 -21.57 -8.19
CA ASP A 406 5.85 -21.01 -7.61
C ASP A 406 5.57 -20.00 -6.49
N VAL A 407 4.87 -20.45 -5.45
CA VAL A 407 4.61 -19.68 -4.24
C VAL A 407 5.40 -20.29 -3.09
N THR A 408 6.28 -19.51 -2.49
CA THR A 408 7.12 -19.96 -1.39
C THR A 408 6.70 -19.31 -0.07
N PHE A 409 6.40 -20.15 0.91
CA PHE A 409 6.22 -19.78 2.32
C PHE A 409 7.51 -20.16 3.04
N ASP A 410 8.25 -19.17 3.52
CA ASP A 410 9.55 -19.32 4.17
C ASP A 410 9.48 -18.80 5.61
N ASN A 411 9.63 -19.68 6.62
CA ASN A 411 9.51 -19.34 8.03
C ASN A 411 8.18 -18.62 8.35
N VAL A 412 7.05 -19.20 7.97
CA VAL A 412 5.71 -18.65 8.17
C VAL A 412 4.99 -19.36 9.30
N GLN A 413 4.47 -18.63 10.28
CA GLN A 413 3.81 -19.16 11.46
C GLN A 413 2.40 -18.59 11.60
N ILE A 414 1.39 -19.42 11.38
CA ILE A 414 -0.01 -18.99 11.43
C ILE A 414 -0.79 -19.82 12.43
N SER A 415 -1.43 -19.14 13.37
CA SER A 415 -2.43 -19.69 14.27
C SER A 415 -3.79 -19.07 13.95
N HIS A 416 -4.67 -19.84 13.33
CA HIS A 416 -5.94 -19.36 12.82
C HIS A 416 -7.06 -20.38 13.03
N ARG A 417 -8.32 -19.94 13.07
CA ARG A 417 -9.48 -20.83 13.28
C ARG A 417 -9.54 -21.97 12.26
N ASN A 418 -9.41 -21.66 10.98
CA ASN A 418 -9.38 -22.62 9.90
C ASN A 418 -7.95 -22.81 9.39
N GLY A 419 -7.72 -23.91 8.69
CA GLY A 419 -6.39 -24.30 8.24
C GLY A 419 -5.99 -23.73 6.89
N VAL A 420 -5.41 -24.59 6.05
CA VAL A 420 -4.86 -24.28 4.74
C VAL A 420 -5.77 -24.86 3.66
N ARG A 421 -6.10 -24.09 2.65
CA ARG A 421 -6.92 -24.52 1.50
C ARG A 421 -6.25 -24.16 0.17
N LEU A 422 -6.04 -25.17 -0.66
CA LEU A 422 -5.32 -25.04 -1.92
C LEU A 422 -6.17 -25.60 -3.08
N PHE A 423 -6.47 -24.77 -4.10
CA PHE A 423 -7.21 -25.14 -5.30
C PHE A 423 -6.46 -24.68 -6.55
N PHE A 424 -6.27 -25.58 -7.51
CA PHE A 424 -5.67 -25.27 -8.80
C PHE A 424 -4.35 -24.52 -8.64
N CYS A 425 -3.43 -25.13 -7.90
CA CYS A 425 -2.11 -24.55 -7.69
C CYS A 425 -1.03 -25.62 -7.67
N GLU A 426 0.17 -25.25 -8.04
CA GLU A 426 1.30 -26.17 -8.13
C GLU A 426 2.60 -25.51 -7.68
N ASP A 427 3.60 -26.30 -7.35
CA ASP A 427 4.88 -25.84 -6.84
C ASP A 427 4.76 -24.87 -5.65
N ILE A 428 3.87 -25.19 -4.71
CA ILE A 428 3.71 -24.44 -3.46
C ILE A 428 4.71 -25.00 -2.46
N LYS A 429 5.60 -24.15 -1.95
CA LYS A 429 6.70 -24.55 -1.07
C LYS A 429 6.49 -24.01 0.33
N PHE A 430 6.59 -24.87 1.34
CA PHE A 430 6.63 -24.50 2.74
C PHE A 430 7.98 -24.92 3.31
N ILE A 431 8.85 -23.96 3.63
CA ILE A 431 10.26 -24.20 3.99
C ILE A 431 10.66 -23.47 5.29
N ASN A 432 11.82 -23.80 5.80
CA ASN A 432 12.50 -23.09 6.91
C ASN A 432 11.67 -22.91 8.20
N GLY A 433 10.94 -23.95 8.59
CA GLY A 433 10.28 -23.94 9.91
C GLY A 433 8.85 -23.40 9.91
N CYS A 434 8.14 -23.50 8.79
CA CYS A 434 6.71 -23.19 8.76
C CYS A 434 5.92 -23.97 9.82
N THR A 435 4.98 -23.30 10.50
CA THR A 435 4.13 -23.89 11.52
C THR A 435 2.71 -23.38 11.38
N PHE A 436 1.74 -24.30 11.34
CA PHE A 436 0.33 -23.93 11.21
C PHE A 436 -0.49 -24.58 12.33
N THR A 437 -1.29 -23.75 13.03
CA THR A 437 -2.23 -24.19 14.04
C THR A 437 -3.65 -23.89 13.60
N ARG A 438 -4.47 -24.94 13.48
CA ARG A 438 -5.91 -24.79 13.26
C ARG A 438 -6.60 -24.81 14.63
N THR A 439 -7.05 -23.64 15.10
CA THR A 439 -7.50 -23.46 16.48
C THR A 439 -8.90 -24.01 16.76
N LYS A 440 -9.75 -24.23 15.74
CA LYS A 440 -11.10 -24.79 15.95
C LYS A 440 -11.09 -26.21 16.56
N ASP A 441 -10.05 -26.96 16.34
CA ASP A 441 -9.86 -28.33 16.85
C ASP A 441 -8.47 -28.55 17.50
N ASN A 442 -7.72 -27.45 17.65
CA ASN A 442 -6.41 -27.43 18.30
C ASN A 442 -5.36 -28.36 17.65
N VAL A 443 -5.37 -28.44 16.32
CA VAL A 443 -4.40 -29.23 15.55
C VAL A 443 -3.24 -28.32 15.11
N THR A 444 -2.01 -28.74 15.40
CA THR A 444 -0.79 -28.03 15.00
C THR A 444 0.08 -28.94 14.16
N VAL A 445 0.57 -28.43 13.05
CA VAL A 445 1.61 -29.04 12.20
C VAL A 445 2.86 -28.18 12.29
N LYS A 446 3.97 -28.80 12.66
CA LYS A 446 5.29 -28.18 12.80
C LYS A 446 6.21 -28.64 11.68
N ALA A 447 7.28 -27.91 11.46
CA ALA A 447 8.29 -28.24 10.46
C ALA A 447 8.82 -29.68 10.52
N THR A 448 8.81 -30.29 11.70
CA THR A 448 9.26 -31.69 11.92
C THR A 448 8.22 -32.75 11.56
N ASP A 449 6.98 -32.35 11.28
CA ASP A 449 5.91 -33.29 10.94
C ASP A 449 6.03 -33.71 9.46
N PRO A 450 5.56 -34.92 9.11
CA PRO A 450 5.82 -35.47 7.77
C PRO A 450 5.09 -34.75 6.64
N ASP A 451 3.96 -34.13 6.92
CA ASP A 451 3.14 -33.44 5.93
C ASP A 451 2.21 -32.40 6.56
N LEU A 452 1.55 -31.63 5.69
CA LEU A 452 0.62 -30.57 6.03
C LEU A 452 -0.84 -31.09 6.21
N SER A 453 -1.11 -32.34 5.89
CA SER A 453 -2.48 -32.89 5.80
C SER A 453 -3.36 -32.67 7.03
N PRO A 454 -2.84 -32.72 8.29
CA PRO A 454 -3.70 -32.53 9.46
C PRO A 454 -4.39 -31.16 9.54
N VAL A 455 -3.82 -30.13 8.91
CA VAL A 455 -4.41 -28.76 8.88
C VAL A 455 -4.97 -28.37 7.51
N MET A 456 -4.86 -29.25 6.51
CA MET A 456 -5.45 -29.04 5.20
C MET A 456 -6.98 -29.09 5.23
N GLU A 457 -7.64 -28.27 4.43
CA GLU A 457 -9.09 -28.21 4.29
C GLU A 457 -9.50 -28.30 2.84
N ASN A 458 -10.21 -29.39 2.44
CA ASN A 458 -10.86 -29.56 1.13
C ASN A 458 -10.06 -29.04 -0.07
N SER A 459 -8.77 -29.38 -0.14
CA SER A 459 -7.91 -29.00 -1.25
C SER A 459 -8.21 -29.84 -2.51
N TYR A 460 -8.00 -29.27 -3.69
CA TYR A 460 -8.32 -29.91 -4.97
C TYR A 460 -7.33 -29.48 -6.06
N GLU A 461 -6.79 -30.46 -6.81
CA GLU A 461 -5.76 -30.22 -7.85
C GLU A 461 -4.66 -29.25 -7.35
N ALA A 462 -4.00 -29.66 -6.29
CA ALA A 462 -2.96 -28.88 -5.66
C ALA A 462 -1.73 -29.75 -5.41
N SER A 463 -0.55 -29.21 -5.70
CA SER A 463 0.73 -29.82 -5.33
C SER A 463 1.52 -28.89 -4.44
N TYR A 464 2.16 -29.44 -3.41
CA TYR A 464 3.00 -28.69 -2.49
C TYR A 464 4.18 -29.51 -1.98
N THR A 465 5.20 -28.82 -1.55
CA THR A 465 6.35 -29.38 -0.83
C THR A 465 6.32 -28.88 0.62
N TRP A 466 6.47 -29.79 1.57
CA TRP A 466 6.47 -29.48 3.00
C TRP A 466 7.86 -29.73 3.58
N ASN A 467 8.45 -28.72 4.21
CA ASN A 467 9.73 -28.78 4.92
C ASN A 467 10.84 -29.47 4.13
N SER A 468 10.92 -29.25 2.84
CA SER A 468 12.15 -29.55 2.12
C SER A 468 13.26 -28.81 2.86
N GLU A 469 14.28 -29.57 3.32
CA GLU A 469 15.50 -28.97 3.85
C GLU A 469 15.84 -27.78 2.96
N PRO A 470 16.24 -26.64 3.53
CA PRO A 470 16.73 -25.56 2.70
C PRO A 470 17.82 -26.22 1.85
N SER A 471 17.63 -26.33 0.56
CA SER A 471 18.70 -26.69 -0.33
C SER A 471 19.75 -25.62 -0.09
N GLY A 472 20.72 -25.95 0.75
CA GLY A 472 21.81 -25.05 1.05
C GLY A 472 22.41 -24.62 -0.27
N VAL A 473 22.23 -23.33 -0.61
CA VAL A 473 22.38 -22.80 -1.95
C VAL A 473 21.20 -23.25 -2.83
N ASN A 474 20.31 -22.34 -3.20
CA ASN A 474 19.41 -22.55 -4.33
C ASN A 474 20.17 -23.29 -5.39
N ALA A 475 19.72 -24.48 -5.76
CA ALA A 475 20.32 -25.16 -6.90
C ALA A 475 20.19 -24.14 -8.02
N ILE A 476 21.30 -23.48 -8.33
CA ILE A 476 21.44 -22.80 -9.59
C ILE A 476 20.96 -23.86 -10.57
N HIS A 477 19.86 -23.59 -11.27
CA HIS A 477 19.52 -24.40 -12.42
C HIS A 477 20.80 -24.44 -13.21
N ALA A 478 21.56 -25.51 -13.03
CA ALA A 478 22.67 -25.77 -13.87
C ALA A 478 22.02 -26.00 -15.23
N ASP A 479 21.94 -24.94 -16.02
CA ASP A 479 22.17 -25.13 -17.45
C ASP A 479 23.29 -26.14 -17.49
N THR A 480 23.16 -27.23 -18.24
CA THR A 480 24.11 -28.33 -18.36
C THR A 480 25.54 -27.77 -18.44
N ALA A 481 25.99 -27.22 -17.33
CA ALA A 481 27.32 -26.63 -17.17
C ALA A 481 28.30 -27.80 -17.28
N SER A 482 29.19 -27.72 -18.23
CA SER A 482 30.22 -28.71 -18.46
C SER A 482 30.81 -29.09 -17.09
N GLU A 483 31.16 -30.36 -16.91
CA GLU A 483 31.66 -30.90 -15.64
C GLU A 483 32.85 -30.17 -14.99
N SER A 484 33.35 -29.11 -15.63
CA SER A 484 34.55 -28.34 -15.23
C SER A 484 34.25 -26.91 -14.70
N THR A 485 33.00 -26.46 -14.60
CA THR A 485 32.70 -25.09 -14.19
C THR A 485 33.03 -24.84 -12.72
N THR A 486 33.82 -23.79 -12.47
CA THR A 486 34.28 -23.37 -11.13
C THR A 486 33.65 -22.06 -10.73
N TYR A 487 33.25 -21.94 -9.46
CA TYR A 487 32.65 -20.74 -8.89
C TYR A 487 33.44 -20.24 -7.66
N ASN A 488 33.51 -18.95 -7.44
CA ASN A 488 34.04 -18.41 -6.19
C ASN A 488 33.04 -18.61 -5.03
N LEU A 489 33.39 -18.20 -3.81
CA LEU A 489 32.53 -18.33 -2.63
C LEU A 489 31.28 -17.43 -2.67
N GLN A 490 31.21 -16.46 -3.58
CA GLN A 490 30.06 -15.59 -3.83
C GLN A 490 29.15 -16.17 -4.95
N GLY A 491 29.44 -17.36 -5.46
CA GLY A 491 28.64 -18.01 -6.52
C GLY A 491 28.92 -17.47 -7.94
N VAL A 492 29.91 -16.61 -8.12
CA VAL A 492 30.27 -16.11 -9.45
C VAL A 492 31.17 -17.09 -10.16
N ARG A 493 30.86 -17.41 -11.42
CA ARG A 493 31.66 -18.30 -12.29
C ARG A 493 33.06 -17.68 -12.49
N VAL A 494 34.07 -18.57 -12.38
CA VAL A 494 35.49 -18.20 -12.55
C VAL A 494 36.08 -19.08 -13.62
N ASP A 495 36.38 -18.54 -14.80
CA ASP A 495 36.91 -19.30 -15.92
C ASP A 495 38.39 -19.64 -15.78
N ASN A 496 39.17 -18.82 -15.06
CA ASN A 496 40.58 -19.03 -14.77
C ASN A 496 40.84 -18.84 -13.26
N PRO A 497 40.54 -19.83 -12.42
CA PRO A 497 40.70 -19.69 -10.98
C PRO A 497 42.18 -19.66 -10.59
N THR A 498 42.55 -18.63 -9.85
CA THR A 498 43.87 -18.45 -9.24
C THR A 498 43.89 -19.10 -7.85
N LYS A 499 45.05 -19.00 -7.14
CA LYS A 499 45.15 -19.51 -5.77
C LYS A 499 44.01 -19.04 -4.89
N GLY A 500 43.24 -19.97 -4.31
CA GLY A 500 42.08 -19.64 -3.48
C GLY A 500 41.14 -20.81 -3.22
N ILE A 501 39.99 -20.48 -2.62
CA ILE A 501 38.93 -21.46 -2.33
C ILE A 501 37.79 -21.24 -3.33
N TYR A 502 37.31 -22.30 -3.93
CA TYR A 502 36.28 -22.29 -4.96
C TYR A 502 35.27 -23.42 -4.75
N ILE A 503 34.20 -23.41 -5.50
CA ILE A 503 33.18 -24.45 -5.57
C ILE A 503 33.22 -25.03 -6.97
N GLN A 504 33.37 -26.35 -7.09
CA GLN A 504 33.30 -27.08 -8.35
C GLN A 504 32.51 -28.38 -8.12
N LYS A 505 31.53 -28.66 -8.96
CA LYS A 505 30.63 -29.83 -8.80
C LYS A 505 29.95 -29.85 -7.41
N GLY A 506 29.55 -28.70 -6.89
CA GLY A 506 28.97 -28.59 -5.55
C GLY A 506 29.91 -28.87 -4.38
N LYS A 507 31.20 -29.07 -4.63
CA LYS A 507 32.23 -29.36 -3.61
C LYS A 507 33.21 -28.20 -3.49
N LYS A 508 33.64 -27.93 -2.27
CA LYS A 508 34.72 -26.99 -2.00
C LYS A 508 36.03 -27.52 -2.49
N ILE A 509 36.72 -26.78 -3.35
CA ILE A 509 38.08 -27.10 -3.83
C ILE A 509 39.05 -25.99 -3.38
N ILE A 510 40.32 -26.34 -3.22
CA ILE A 510 41.40 -25.40 -2.91
C ILE A 510 42.41 -25.47 -4.05
N ILE A 511 42.63 -24.35 -4.71
CA ILE A 511 43.67 -24.19 -5.70
C ILE A 511 44.88 -23.54 -4.96
N LYS A 512 45.99 -24.25 -4.96
CA LYS A 512 47.23 -23.90 -4.25
C LYS A 512 48.11 -22.99 -5.07
#